data_a98598800a6117294320f117c1c1e88a
#
_entry.id   a98598800a6117294320f117c1c1e88a
#
_cell.length_a   1.000
_cell.length_b   1.000
_cell.length_c   1.000
_cell.angle_alpha   90.00
_cell.angle_beta   90.00
_cell.angle_gamma   90.00
#
_symmetry.space_group_name_H-M   'P 1'
#
loop_
_entity.id
_entity.type
_entity.pdbx_description
1 polymer ?
#
loop_
_entity_poly.entity_id
_entity_poly.type
_entity_poly.pdbx_seq_one_letter_code
_entity_poly.pdbx_strand_id
1 'polypeptide(L)'
;MEGTERVFERLVRDHQDRVYALGLALTGNRHDAEEVAQDTFLRAYKALAGYPPERIRELKQRPWLHRIAVNVVRNRVRGVRPRLVELNGSEPDRGIGPEEDVLRRAEIDELASRVACLPPRYREAVVLRHVQELTYAEVADALGQPVGTVKANVHRGLKMLRGENHGDGDD
;
A
#
# COMPACT_ATOMS: atom_id res chain seq x y z
N MET A 1 -22.85 10.09 -18.23
CA MET A 1 -21.49 9.67 -18.56
C MET A 1 -20.44 10.74 -18.30
N GLU A 2 -20.61 11.97 -18.73
CA GLU A 2 -19.65 13.06 -18.44
C GLU A 2 -19.34 13.29 -16.94
N GLY A 3 -20.29 13.01 -16.04
CA GLY A 3 -20.05 13.18 -14.61
C GLY A 3 -19.07 12.16 -14.01
N THR A 4 -19.13 10.90 -14.42
CA THR A 4 -18.29 9.83 -13.90
C THR A 4 -16.86 9.95 -14.41
N GLU A 5 -16.65 10.32 -15.65
CA GLU A 5 -15.32 10.54 -16.25
C GLU A 5 -14.57 11.67 -15.53
N ARG A 6 -15.23 12.80 -15.29
CA ARG A 6 -14.62 13.94 -14.56
C ARG A 6 -14.28 13.58 -13.10
N VAL A 7 -15.13 12.81 -12.45
CA VAL A 7 -14.85 12.32 -11.10
C VAL A 7 -13.66 11.38 -11.12
N PHE A 8 -13.58 10.49 -12.09
CA PHE A 8 -12.46 9.56 -12.23
C PHE A 8 -11.15 10.27 -12.55
N GLU A 9 -11.15 11.22 -13.48
CA GLU A 9 -9.95 12.01 -13.80
C GLU A 9 -9.40 12.75 -12.57
N ARG A 10 -10.29 13.33 -11.77
CA ARG A 10 -9.91 13.98 -10.51
C ARG A 10 -9.35 12.96 -9.52
N LEU A 11 -10.01 11.83 -9.38
CA LEU A 11 -9.59 10.73 -8.51
C LEU A 11 -8.16 10.26 -8.85
N VAL A 12 -7.86 10.06 -10.13
CA VAL A 12 -6.51 9.70 -10.58
C VAL A 12 -5.51 10.78 -10.24
N ARG A 13 -5.82 12.02 -10.60
CA ARG A 13 -4.92 13.17 -10.34
C ARG A 13 -4.58 13.33 -8.87
N ASP A 14 -5.57 13.21 -8.00
CA ASP A 14 -5.43 13.47 -6.56
C ASP A 14 -4.78 12.29 -5.80
N HIS A 15 -4.82 11.08 -6.36
CA HIS A 15 -4.42 9.87 -5.63
C HIS A 15 -3.36 9.00 -6.32
N GLN A 16 -2.96 9.29 -7.57
CA GLN A 16 -2.03 8.42 -8.32
C GLN A 16 -0.70 8.19 -7.57
N ASP A 17 -0.12 9.23 -7.02
CA ASP A 17 1.18 9.13 -6.32
C ASP A 17 1.06 8.30 -5.04
N ARG A 18 -0.06 8.44 -4.32
CA ARG A 18 -0.33 7.66 -3.10
C ARG A 18 -0.60 6.19 -3.39
N VAL A 19 -1.34 5.90 -4.44
CA VAL A 19 -1.63 4.51 -4.86
C VAL A 19 -0.34 3.84 -5.34
N TYR A 20 0.49 4.54 -6.10
CA TYR A 20 1.80 4.04 -6.50
C TYR A 20 2.70 3.78 -5.29
N ALA A 21 2.80 4.75 -4.37
CA ALA A 21 3.59 4.60 -3.14
C ALA A 21 3.11 3.42 -2.27
N LEU A 22 1.80 3.22 -2.18
CA LEU A 22 1.23 2.05 -1.51
C LEU A 22 1.64 0.75 -2.21
N GLY A 23 1.51 0.68 -3.53
CA GLY A 23 1.94 -0.46 -4.32
C GLY A 23 3.42 -0.78 -4.11
N LEU A 24 4.27 0.25 -4.13
CA LEU A 24 5.71 0.11 -3.89
C LEU A 24 6.03 -0.40 -2.48
N ALA A 25 5.38 0.15 -1.45
CA ALA A 25 5.57 -0.28 -0.06
C ALA A 25 5.10 -1.72 0.19
N LEU A 26 4.05 -2.17 -0.50
CA LEU A 26 3.50 -3.51 -0.34
C LEU A 26 4.22 -4.57 -1.19
N THR A 27 4.77 -4.22 -2.34
CA THR A 27 5.41 -5.16 -3.27
C THR A 27 6.95 -5.09 -3.25
N GLY A 28 7.51 -3.96 -2.87
CA GLY A 28 8.95 -3.72 -2.89
C GLY A 28 9.57 -3.61 -4.29
N ASN A 29 8.76 -3.50 -5.34
CA ASN A 29 9.20 -3.51 -6.72
C ASN A 29 8.45 -2.44 -7.53
N ARG A 30 9.20 -1.62 -8.27
CA ARG A 30 8.62 -0.51 -9.07
C ARG A 30 7.68 -0.99 -10.17
N HIS A 31 8.05 -2.04 -10.87
CA HIS A 31 7.23 -2.61 -11.94
C HIS A 31 5.89 -3.13 -11.39
N ASP A 32 5.94 -3.89 -10.30
CA ASP A 32 4.73 -4.36 -9.63
C ASP A 32 3.89 -3.21 -9.08
N ALA A 33 4.52 -2.16 -8.57
CA ALA A 33 3.82 -0.97 -8.07
C ALA A 33 3.06 -0.25 -9.20
N GLU A 34 3.65 -0.12 -10.37
CA GLU A 34 2.99 0.45 -11.56
C GLU A 34 1.78 -0.37 -11.98
N GLU A 35 1.93 -1.69 -12.04
CA GLU A 35 0.83 -2.59 -12.38
C GLU A 35 -0.28 -2.57 -11.34
N VAL A 36 0.06 -2.54 -10.05
CA VAL A 36 -0.91 -2.39 -8.96
C VAL A 36 -1.67 -1.08 -9.09
N ALA A 37 -1.00 0.02 -9.40
CA ALA A 37 -1.65 1.32 -9.59
C ALA A 37 -2.60 1.29 -10.78
N GLN A 38 -2.18 0.75 -11.92
CA GLN A 38 -3.02 0.62 -13.11
C GLN A 38 -4.26 -0.23 -12.85
N ASP A 39 -4.09 -1.41 -12.26
CA ASP A 39 -5.19 -2.32 -11.92
C ASP A 39 -6.14 -1.69 -10.90
N THR A 40 -5.61 -0.96 -9.94
CA THR A 40 -6.42 -0.25 -8.93
C THR A 40 -7.33 0.78 -9.58
N PHE A 41 -6.80 1.63 -10.46
CA PHE A 41 -7.59 2.65 -11.15
C PHE A 41 -8.56 2.05 -12.16
N LEU A 42 -8.19 0.97 -12.85
CA LEU A 42 -9.10 0.27 -13.74
C LEU A 42 -10.31 -0.31 -12.99
N ARG A 43 -10.08 -0.92 -11.83
CA ARG A 43 -11.16 -1.43 -10.96
C ARG A 43 -12.00 -0.30 -10.36
N ALA A 44 -11.36 0.80 -9.98
CA ALA A 44 -12.04 1.99 -9.49
C ALA A 44 -12.97 2.57 -10.56
N TYR A 45 -12.51 2.69 -11.79
CA TYR A 45 -13.33 3.15 -12.92
C TYR A 45 -14.56 2.27 -13.15
N LYS A 46 -14.37 0.96 -13.21
CA LYS A 46 -15.46 0.00 -13.38
C LYS A 46 -16.47 0.06 -12.23
N ALA A 47 -16.01 0.24 -11.01
CA ALA A 47 -16.89 0.38 -9.84
C ALA A 47 -17.68 1.68 -9.87
N LEU A 48 -17.03 2.81 -10.18
CA LEU A 48 -17.70 4.13 -10.28
C LEU A 48 -18.78 4.14 -11.36
N ALA A 49 -18.56 3.45 -12.48
CA ALA A 49 -19.53 3.35 -13.55
C ALA A 49 -20.85 2.65 -13.12
N GLY A 50 -20.77 1.79 -12.10
CA GLY A 50 -21.93 1.10 -11.52
C GLY A 50 -22.53 1.79 -10.29
N TYR A 51 -21.97 2.89 -9.81
CA TYR A 51 -22.47 3.57 -8.61
C TYR A 51 -23.48 4.67 -8.96
N PRO A 52 -24.57 4.80 -8.20
CA PRO A 52 -25.44 5.94 -8.35
C PRO A 52 -24.75 7.23 -7.90
N PRO A 53 -25.13 8.41 -8.42
CA PRO A 53 -24.49 9.69 -8.14
C PRO A 53 -24.40 10.03 -6.64
N GLU A 54 -25.41 9.63 -5.86
CA GLU A 54 -25.44 9.83 -4.42
C GLU A 54 -24.30 9.09 -3.72
N ARG A 55 -24.07 7.84 -4.10
CA ARG A 55 -22.98 7.02 -3.56
C ARG A 55 -21.60 7.58 -3.91
N ILE A 56 -21.46 8.12 -5.12
CA ILE A 56 -20.19 8.75 -5.56
C ILE A 56 -19.89 9.99 -4.71
N ARG A 57 -20.92 10.79 -4.40
CA ARG A 57 -20.76 12.00 -3.57
C ARG A 57 -20.38 11.72 -2.12
N GLU A 58 -20.88 10.63 -1.56
CA GLU A 58 -20.61 10.21 -0.18
C GLU A 58 -19.36 9.34 -0.05
N LEU A 59 -18.71 8.98 -1.17
CA LEU A 59 -17.60 8.06 -1.20
C LEU A 59 -16.37 8.67 -0.53
N LYS A 60 -15.88 8.01 0.51
CA LYS A 60 -14.57 8.29 1.07
C LYS A 60 -13.50 7.72 0.14
N GLN A 61 -13.08 8.54 -0.82
CA GLN A 61 -12.24 8.11 -1.95
C GLN A 61 -10.93 7.47 -1.50
N ARG A 62 -10.25 8.05 -0.52
CA ARG A 62 -8.94 7.61 -0.06
C ARG A 62 -8.95 6.19 0.53
N PRO A 63 -9.70 5.88 1.61
CA PRO A 63 -9.75 4.52 2.13
C PRO A 63 -10.35 3.51 1.14
N TRP A 64 -11.29 3.94 0.31
CA TRP A 64 -11.86 3.10 -0.73
C TRP A 64 -10.82 2.68 -1.78
N LEU A 65 -10.00 3.61 -2.29
CA LEU A 65 -8.90 3.29 -3.22
C LEU A 65 -7.85 2.40 -2.57
N HIS A 66 -7.50 2.65 -1.31
CA HIS A 66 -6.55 1.82 -0.58
C HIS A 66 -7.07 0.38 -0.42
N ARG A 67 -8.36 0.21 -0.17
CA ARG A 67 -8.99 -1.11 -0.13
C ARG A 67 -8.87 -1.84 -1.48
N ILE A 68 -9.14 -1.15 -2.58
CA ILE A 68 -8.97 -1.73 -3.93
C ILE A 68 -7.52 -2.13 -4.16
N ALA A 69 -6.57 -1.24 -3.86
CA ALA A 69 -5.14 -1.50 -4.04
C ALA A 69 -4.63 -2.68 -3.22
N VAL A 70 -4.99 -2.78 -1.94
CA VAL A 70 -4.66 -3.92 -1.09
C VAL A 70 -5.21 -5.23 -1.67
N ASN A 71 -6.46 -5.22 -2.14
CA ASN A 71 -7.06 -6.39 -2.75
C ASN A 71 -6.37 -6.77 -4.08
N VAL A 72 -5.93 -5.80 -4.86
CA VAL A 72 -5.11 -6.05 -6.07
C VAL A 72 -3.81 -6.75 -5.69
N VAL A 73 -3.09 -6.26 -4.70
CA VAL A 73 -1.84 -6.87 -4.22
C VAL A 73 -2.09 -8.29 -3.71
N ARG A 74 -3.10 -8.48 -2.87
CA ARG A 74 -3.45 -9.81 -2.32
C ARG A 74 -3.78 -10.82 -3.40
N ASN A 75 -4.53 -10.41 -4.42
CA ASN A 75 -4.89 -11.27 -5.54
C ASN A 75 -3.68 -11.64 -6.39
N ARG A 76 -2.74 -10.73 -6.59
CA ARG A 76 -1.48 -11.01 -7.31
C ARG A 76 -0.64 -12.05 -6.57
N VAL A 77 -0.51 -11.94 -5.27
CA VAL A 77 0.23 -12.91 -4.42
C VAL A 77 -0.42 -14.30 -4.48
N ARG A 78 -1.75 -14.38 -4.51
CA ARG A 78 -2.46 -15.67 -4.61
C ARG A 78 -2.36 -16.32 -5.98
N GLY A 79 -2.27 -15.53 -7.07
CA GLY A 79 -2.21 -16.01 -8.45
C GLY A 79 -0.81 -16.34 -8.95
N VAL A 80 0.22 -15.89 -8.23
CA VAL A 80 1.62 -16.15 -8.56
C VAL A 80 2.14 -17.23 -7.62
N ARG A 81 2.53 -18.40 -8.16
CA ARG A 81 3.48 -19.29 -7.49
C ARG A 81 4.65 -18.40 -7.03
N PRO A 82 5.23 -18.65 -5.84
CA PRO A 82 6.38 -17.88 -5.41
C PRO A 82 7.47 -17.99 -6.49
N ARG A 83 7.53 -17.01 -7.37
CA ARG A 83 8.79 -16.71 -8.03
C ARG A 83 9.69 -16.35 -6.87
N LEU A 84 10.74 -17.11 -6.69
CA LEU A 84 11.93 -16.62 -6.04
C LEU A 84 12.11 -15.21 -6.55
N VAL A 85 11.81 -14.23 -5.69
CA VAL A 85 12.16 -12.85 -5.98
C VAL A 85 13.67 -12.87 -5.99
N GLU A 86 14.25 -13.07 -7.16
CA GLU A 86 15.57 -12.57 -7.38
C GLU A 86 15.46 -11.09 -7.02
N LEU A 87 16.17 -10.71 -5.98
CA LEU A 87 16.50 -9.33 -5.68
C LEU A 87 17.33 -8.81 -6.87
N ASN A 88 16.68 -8.68 -8.01
CA ASN A 88 17.20 -7.89 -9.08
C ASN A 88 17.10 -6.47 -8.58
N GLY A 89 18.24 -6.01 -8.05
CA GLY A 89 18.45 -4.65 -7.69
C GLY A 89 17.96 -3.77 -8.83
N SER A 90 16.80 -3.15 -8.62
CA SER A 90 16.48 -1.96 -9.38
C SER A 90 17.65 -1.04 -9.11
N GLU A 91 18.45 -0.76 -10.12
CA GLU A 91 19.48 0.24 -9.99
C GLU A 91 18.81 1.49 -9.42
N PRO A 92 19.31 2.00 -8.28
CA PRO A 92 18.81 3.26 -7.80
C PRO A 92 19.07 4.28 -8.89
N ASP A 93 18.05 5.01 -9.25
CA ASP A 93 18.19 6.17 -10.10
C ASP A 93 19.21 7.09 -9.41
N ARG A 94 20.46 7.03 -9.87
CA ARG A 94 21.58 7.80 -9.35
C ARG A 94 21.46 9.23 -9.84
N GLY A 95 20.44 9.93 -9.36
CA GLY A 95 20.48 11.37 -9.33
C GLY A 95 21.62 11.78 -8.40
N ILE A 96 22.62 12.46 -8.97
CA ILE A 96 23.75 13.05 -8.25
C ILE A 96 23.17 14.10 -7.30
N GLY A 97 22.93 13.70 -6.02
CA GLY A 97 22.55 14.59 -4.94
C GLY A 97 23.69 14.76 -3.95
N PRO A 98 23.69 15.79 -3.07
CA PRO A 98 24.66 15.93 -1.99
C PRO A 98 24.72 14.68 -1.10
N GLU A 99 25.87 14.45 -0.45
CA GLU A 99 26.12 13.27 0.39
C GLU A 99 25.03 13.00 1.45
N GLU A 100 24.42 14.04 2.00
CA GLU A 100 23.28 13.94 2.93
C GLU A 100 22.05 13.28 2.29
N ASP A 101 21.76 13.54 1.01
CA ASP A 101 20.67 12.91 0.30
C ASP A 101 20.95 11.44 -0.01
N VAL A 102 22.21 11.06 -0.20
CA VAL A 102 22.63 9.66 -0.41
C VAL A 102 22.44 8.84 0.86
N LEU A 103 22.88 9.37 2.02
CA LEU A 103 22.69 8.72 3.32
C LEU A 103 21.20 8.58 3.66
N ARG A 104 20.41 9.61 3.43
CA ARG A 104 18.98 9.60 3.67
C ARG A 104 18.24 8.60 2.79
N ARG A 105 18.65 8.47 1.52
CA ARG A 105 18.13 7.46 0.59
C ARG A 105 18.48 6.04 1.04
N ALA A 106 19.70 5.81 1.51
CA ALA A 106 20.14 4.52 2.03
C ALA A 106 19.33 4.12 3.27
N GLU A 107 19.04 5.05 4.18
CA GLU A 107 18.20 4.82 5.35
C GLU A 107 16.75 4.48 4.97
N ILE A 108 16.20 5.20 3.98
CA ILE A 108 14.85 4.95 3.45
C ILE A 108 14.78 3.58 2.78
N ASP A 109 15.78 3.21 1.98
CA ASP A 109 15.85 1.92 1.29
C ASP A 109 15.99 0.77 2.29
N GLU A 110 16.76 0.95 3.35
CA GLU A 110 16.87 -0.04 4.43
C GLU A 110 15.53 -0.22 5.15
N LEU A 111 14.86 0.88 5.49
CA LEU A 111 13.55 0.81 6.13
C LEU A 111 12.51 0.15 5.22
N ALA A 112 12.48 0.50 3.94
CA ALA A 112 11.60 -0.11 2.96
C ALA A 112 11.84 -1.63 2.84
N SER A 113 13.10 -2.07 2.85
CA SER A 113 13.46 -3.49 2.85
C SER A 113 12.98 -4.20 4.11
N ARG A 114 13.11 -3.57 5.27
CA ARG A 114 12.64 -4.13 6.54
C ARG A 114 11.11 -4.23 6.58
N VAL A 115 10.41 -3.23 6.07
CA VAL A 115 8.94 -3.27 5.92
C VAL A 115 8.51 -4.38 4.96
N ALA A 116 9.22 -4.56 3.84
CA ALA A 116 8.96 -5.62 2.88
C ALA A 116 9.15 -7.04 3.47
N CYS A 117 9.99 -7.19 4.49
CA CYS A 117 10.21 -8.44 5.21
C CYS A 117 9.13 -8.76 6.25
N LEU A 118 8.27 -7.82 6.60
CA LEU A 118 7.16 -8.09 7.52
C LEU A 118 6.17 -9.09 6.92
N PRO A 119 5.57 -9.98 7.74
CA PRO A 119 4.43 -10.76 7.32
C PRO A 119 3.33 -9.86 6.72
N PRO A 120 2.61 -10.29 5.67
CA PRO A 120 1.67 -9.44 4.94
C PRO A 120 0.65 -8.72 5.83
N ARG A 121 0.11 -9.39 6.83
CA ARG A 121 -0.87 -8.81 7.78
C ARG A 121 -0.31 -7.61 8.56
N TYR A 122 0.95 -7.68 8.97
CA TYR A 122 1.61 -6.59 9.70
C TYR A 122 2.08 -5.49 8.76
N ARG A 123 2.61 -5.87 7.60
CA ARG A 123 3.03 -4.93 6.54
C ARG A 123 1.87 -4.06 6.11
N GLU A 124 0.75 -4.64 5.73
CA GLU A 124 -0.45 -3.91 5.30
C GLU A 124 -0.91 -2.92 6.36
N ALA A 125 -1.03 -3.35 7.61
CA ALA A 125 -1.47 -2.50 8.70
C ALA A 125 -0.51 -1.33 8.99
N VAL A 126 0.79 -1.61 9.05
CA VAL A 126 1.84 -0.60 9.28
C VAL A 126 1.89 0.41 8.13
N VAL A 127 1.90 -0.07 6.89
CA VAL A 127 1.98 0.80 5.70
C VAL A 127 0.75 1.71 5.62
N LEU A 128 -0.45 1.17 5.76
CA LEU A 128 -1.67 1.98 5.70
C LEU A 128 -1.73 3.02 6.84
N ARG A 129 -1.32 2.64 8.03
CA ARG A 129 -1.38 3.54 9.19
C ARG A 129 -0.29 4.61 9.17
N HIS A 130 0.96 4.25 8.90
CA HIS A 130 2.13 5.12 9.07
C HIS A 130 2.67 5.71 7.77
N VAL A 131 2.59 5.00 6.66
CA VAL A 131 3.05 5.52 5.37
C VAL A 131 1.92 6.28 4.67
N GLN A 132 0.72 5.74 4.69
CA GLN A 132 -0.45 6.36 4.06
C GLN A 132 -1.25 7.26 5.01
N GLU A 133 -0.88 7.31 6.28
CA GLU A 133 -1.48 8.18 7.31
C GLU A 133 -3.00 8.03 7.48
N LEU A 134 -3.52 6.82 7.25
CA LEU A 134 -4.92 6.52 7.52
C LEU A 134 -5.18 6.41 9.02
N THR A 135 -6.36 6.79 9.46
CA THR A 135 -6.83 6.50 10.82
C THR A 135 -7.02 5.00 11.01
N TYR A 136 -7.01 4.51 12.24
CA TYR A 136 -7.27 3.09 12.52
C TYR A 136 -8.62 2.62 11.97
N ALA A 137 -9.65 3.46 12.02
CA ALA A 137 -10.95 3.15 11.44
C ALA A 137 -10.88 3.01 9.90
N GLU A 138 -10.15 3.89 9.23
CA GLU A 138 -9.94 3.82 7.78
C GLU A 138 -9.10 2.60 7.37
N VAL A 139 -8.08 2.24 8.16
CA VAL A 139 -7.30 1.02 7.94
C VAL A 139 -8.19 -0.22 8.13
N ALA A 140 -9.03 -0.24 9.15
CA ALA A 140 -9.99 -1.31 9.40
C ALA A 140 -10.95 -1.49 8.22
N ASP A 141 -11.48 -0.39 7.68
CA ASP A 141 -12.32 -0.40 6.48
C ASP A 141 -11.54 -0.92 5.25
N ALA A 142 -10.32 -0.45 5.04
CA ALA A 142 -9.50 -0.85 3.90
C ALA A 142 -9.12 -2.34 3.95
N LEU A 143 -8.80 -2.87 5.14
CA LEU A 143 -8.40 -4.27 5.32
C LEU A 143 -9.58 -5.23 5.54
N GLY A 144 -10.78 -4.71 5.81
CA GLY A 144 -11.94 -5.51 6.18
C GLY A 144 -11.75 -6.24 7.52
N GLN A 145 -11.13 -5.59 8.49
CA GLN A 145 -10.77 -6.13 9.79
C GLN A 145 -11.32 -5.26 10.93
N PRO A 146 -11.56 -5.82 12.12
CA PRO A 146 -11.89 -5.01 13.31
C PRO A 146 -10.77 -4.05 13.67
N VAL A 147 -11.10 -2.87 14.20
CA VAL A 147 -10.13 -1.85 14.63
C VAL A 147 -9.13 -2.42 15.66
N GLY A 148 -9.59 -3.25 16.59
CA GLY A 148 -8.72 -3.89 17.58
C GLY A 148 -7.66 -4.80 16.95
N THR A 149 -8.02 -5.55 15.91
CA THR A 149 -7.09 -6.39 15.14
C THR A 149 -6.06 -5.53 14.41
N VAL A 150 -6.49 -4.42 13.80
CA VAL A 150 -5.60 -3.47 13.12
C VAL A 150 -4.59 -2.88 14.10
N LYS A 151 -5.05 -2.40 15.26
CA LYS A 151 -4.15 -1.86 16.30
C LYS A 151 -3.12 -2.89 16.75
N ALA A 152 -3.52 -4.12 16.98
CA ALA A 152 -2.62 -5.21 17.36
C ALA A 152 -1.59 -5.50 16.26
N ASN A 153 -2.02 -5.55 15.00
CA ASN A 153 -1.13 -5.78 13.86
C ASN A 153 -0.14 -4.65 13.63
N VAL A 154 -0.56 -3.39 13.78
CA VAL A 154 0.34 -2.24 13.73
C VAL A 154 1.38 -2.32 14.85
N HIS A 155 0.95 -2.59 16.08
CA HIS A 155 1.85 -2.70 17.23
C HIS A 155 2.90 -3.81 17.05
N ARG A 156 2.48 -5.00 16.64
CA ARG A 156 3.39 -6.12 16.37
C ARG A 156 4.33 -5.84 15.21
N GLY A 157 3.84 -5.25 14.13
CA GLY A 157 4.67 -4.85 13.00
C GLY A 157 5.74 -3.84 13.37
N LEU A 158 5.41 -2.83 14.17
CA LEU A 158 6.37 -1.85 14.67
C LEU A 158 7.41 -2.48 15.62
N LYS A 159 7.01 -3.41 16.47
CA LYS A 159 7.95 -4.17 17.31
C LYS A 159 8.95 -4.96 16.47
N MET A 160 8.48 -5.65 15.44
CA MET A 160 9.35 -6.40 14.53
C MET A 160 10.33 -5.46 13.80
N LEU A 161 9.90 -4.29 13.38
CA LEU A 161 10.76 -3.28 12.74
C LEU A 161 11.84 -2.75 13.69
N ARG A 162 11.56 -2.66 14.98
CA ARG A 162 12.54 -2.28 16.01
C ARG A 162 13.51 -3.39 16.39
N GLY A 163 13.33 -4.60 15.86
CA GLY A 163 14.14 -5.76 16.21
C GLY A 163 13.83 -6.36 17.59
N GLU A 164 12.72 -5.97 18.19
CA GLU A 164 12.22 -6.50 19.46
C GLU A 164 11.49 -7.84 19.24
N ASN A 165 12.18 -8.82 18.69
CA ASN A 165 11.68 -10.19 18.63
C ASN A 165 11.78 -10.81 20.03
N HIS A 166 10.81 -10.54 20.88
CA HIS A 166 10.53 -11.45 21.97
C HIS A 166 9.72 -12.61 21.39
N GLY A 167 10.31 -13.78 21.45
CA GLY A 167 9.59 -14.99 21.17
C GLY A 167 8.40 -15.10 22.11
N ASP A 168 7.21 -14.78 21.63
CA ASP A 168 6.00 -15.32 22.17
C ASP A 168 5.95 -16.77 21.68
N GLY A 169 6.52 -17.64 22.55
CA GLY A 169 6.35 -19.06 22.39
C GLY A 169 4.85 -19.38 22.41
N ASP A 170 4.45 -20.12 21.41
CA ASP A 170 3.22 -20.89 21.44
C ASP A 170 3.17 -21.70 22.74
N ASP A 171 2.13 -21.48 23.53
CA ASP A 171 1.47 -22.45 24.37
C ASP A 171 -0.01 -22.48 24.04
#